data_702e54c097d0b4737d624d7b7cab39a2
#
_entry.id   702e54c097d0b4737d624d7b7cab39a2
#
_cell.length_a   1.000
_cell.length_b   1.000
_cell.length_c   1.000
_cell.angle_alpha   90.00
_cell.angle_beta   90.00
_cell.angle_gamma   90.00
#
_symmetry.space_group_name_H-M   'P 1'
#
loop_
_entity.id
_entity.type
_entity.pdbx_description
1 polymer ?
#
loop_
_entity_poly.entity_id
_entity_poly.type
_entity_poly.pdbx_seq_one_letter_code
_entity_poly.pdbx_strand_id
1 'polypeptide(L)'
;MTTATNNSVLIEVLLLNEGRRGLLIKQLTLVFLGIVVLILSAKIKIPMFPVPMTMGTFAVLSIGAAYGPRLGLTTVIGYMLIGALGFDVFAGSSAEKLGVTYMMGSTGGYLVGYVLAVLGLGWAARQGWDRSILKMAGTMVVGNIIIYVPGLLWLAVLYGWDQPIFAWGLTPFLFGDLIKLSLAALLLPSLWKFVNKVGRLK
;
A
#
# COMPACT_ATOMS: atom_id res chain seq x y z
N MET A 1 3.47 -9.67 30.75
CA MET A 1 3.59 -10.37 29.46
C MET A 1 2.37 -10.05 28.62
N THR A 2 2.44 -9.07 27.74
CA THR A 2 1.34 -8.77 26.81
C THR A 2 1.53 -9.63 25.57
N THR A 3 0.88 -10.80 25.58
CA THR A 3 0.77 -11.64 24.38
C THR A 3 0.04 -10.84 23.30
N ALA A 4 0.62 -10.78 22.09
CA ALA A 4 -0.05 -10.22 20.94
C ALA A 4 -1.42 -10.89 20.81
N THR A 5 -2.49 -10.13 20.99
CA THR A 5 -3.85 -10.63 20.80
C THR A 5 -4.03 -11.06 19.35
N ASN A 6 -4.89 -12.05 19.08
CA ASN A 6 -5.11 -12.55 17.72
C ASN A 6 -5.48 -11.45 16.71
N ASN A 7 -5.98 -10.30 17.15
CA ASN A 7 -6.45 -9.17 16.33
C ASN A 7 -5.47 -7.99 16.25
N SER A 8 -4.23 -8.08 16.77
CA SER A 8 -3.23 -7.02 16.67
C SER A 8 -2.51 -7.04 15.32
N VAL A 9 -2.25 -5.87 14.74
CA VAL A 9 -1.38 -5.70 13.57
C VAL A 9 0.07 -5.51 14.00
N LEU A 10 1.03 -5.72 13.08
CA LEU A 10 2.47 -5.72 13.37
C LEU A 10 2.91 -4.46 14.13
N ILE A 11 2.45 -3.30 13.70
CA ILE A 11 2.86 -2.01 14.30
C ILE A 11 2.30 -1.81 15.71
N GLU A 12 1.11 -2.33 16.01
CA GLU A 12 0.50 -2.20 17.33
C GLU A 12 1.34 -2.87 18.41
N VAL A 13 2.04 -3.95 18.08
CA VAL A 13 2.96 -4.63 19.01
C VAL A 13 4.15 -3.74 19.39
N LEU A 14 4.58 -2.86 18.49
CA LEU A 14 5.65 -1.89 18.74
C LEU A 14 5.17 -0.67 19.52
N LEU A 15 3.85 -0.43 19.58
CA LEU A 15 3.24 0.71 20.28
C LEU A 15 2.83 0.42 21.72
N LEU A 16 3.01 -0.82 22.18
CA LEU A 16 2.66 -1.22 23.56
C LEU A 16 3.51 -0.46 24.60
N ASN A 17 2.90 -0.12 25.75
CA ASN A 17 3.51 0.52 26.91
C ASN A 17 3.80 2.03 26.81
N GLU A 18 3.04 2.79 26.00
CA GLU A 18 3.19 4.23 25.88
C GLU A 18 2.02 4.99 26.53
N GLY A 19 2.35 6.12 27.17
CA GLY A 19 1.32 7.09 27.54
C GLY A 19 0.69 7.74 26.31
N ARG A 20 -0.49 8.38 26.48
CA ARG A 20 -1.28 8.96 25.37
C ARG A 20 -0.47 9.88 24.44
N ARG A 21 0.42 10.73 25.00
CA ARG A 21 1.29 11.63 24.21
C ARG A 21 2.35 10.85 23.43
N GLY A 22 3.00 9.88 24.05
CA GLY A 22 4.00 9.02 23.39
C GLY A 22 3.38 8.22 22.26
N LEU A 23 2.17 7.69 22.44
CA LEU A 23 1.42 6.99 21.40
C LEU A 23 1.15 7.88 20.18
N LEU A 24 0.69 9.11 20.38
CA LEU A 24 0.42 10.06 19.29
C LEU A 24 1.71 10.38 18.50
N ILE A 25 2.80 10.68 19.20
CA ILE A 25 4.09 10.98 18.55
C ILE A 25 4.53 9.78 17.69
N LYS A 26 4.48 8.57 18.23
CA LYS A 26 4.85 7.36 17.48
C LYS A 26 3.94 7.13 16.26
N GLN A 27 2.63 7.31 16.40
CA GLN A 27 1.70 7.19 15.29
C GLN A 27 2.01 8.22 14.18
N LEU A 28 2.26 9.48 14.53
CA LEU A 28 2.63 10.52 13.57
C LEU A 28 3.97 10.19 12.87
N THR A 29 4.96 9.72 13.63
CA THR A 29 6.25 9.28 13.06
C THR A 29 6.05 8.12 12.07
N LEU A 30 5.21 7.14 12.41
CA LEU A 30 4.91 6.02 11.54
C LEU A 30 4.18 6.44 10.27
N VAL A 31 3.20 7.34 10.38
CA VAL A 31 2.52 7.92 9.21
C VAL A 31 3.52 8.63 8.31
N PHE A 32 4.39 9.47 8.89
CA PHE A 32 5.42 10.18 8.13
C PHE A 32 6.38 9.20 7.42
N LEU A 33 6.90 8.20 8.14
CA LEU A 33 7.77 7.18 7.55
C LEU A 33 7.05 6.38 6.46
N GLY A 34 5.79 6.03 6.66
CA GLY A 34 4.97 5.34 5.67
C GLY A 34 4.77 6.19 4.41
N ILE A 35 4.54 7.50 4.54
CA ILE A 35 4.47 8.42 3.40
C ILE A 35 5.80 8.46 2.65
N VAL A 36 6.93 8.56 3.35
CA VAL A 36 8.27 8.51 2.73
C VAL A 36 8.47 7.21 1.96
N VAL A 37 8.10 6.07 2.53
CA VAL A 37 8.16 4.77 1.84
C VAL A 37 7.29 4.76 0.58
N LEU A 38 6.07 5.33 0.62
CA LEU A 38 5.20 5.43 -0.56
C LEU A 38 5.84 6.30 -1.64
N ILE A 39 6.42 7.45 -1.28
CA ILE A 39 7.10 8.35 -2.22
C ILE A 39 8.27 7.63 -2.89
N LEU A 40 9.16 7.03 -2.10
CA LEU A 40 10.32 6.30 -2.64
C LEU A 40 9.89 5.15 -3.55
N SER A 41 8.88 4.39 -3.14
CA SER A 41 8.33 3.28 -3.92
C SER A 41 7.68 3.74 -5.23
N ALA A 42 7.05 4.91 -5.25
CA ALA A 42 6.51 5.50 -6.46
C ALA A 42 7.61 5.94 -7.45
N LYS A 43 8.79 6.34 -6.94
CA LYS A 43 9.93 6.73 -7.79
C LYS A 43 10.70 5.54 -8.37
N ILE A 44 10.59 4.36 -7.76
CA ILE A 44 11.09 3.10 -8.34
C ILE A 44 10.08 2.64 -9.39
N LYS A 45 10.33 3.01 -10.64
CA LYS A 45 9.38 2.80 -11.75
C LYS A 45 10.04 2.27 -13.02
N ILE A 46 9.26 1.48 -13.77
CA ILE A 46 9.49 1.17 -15.18
C ILE A 46 8.53 2.06 -15.97
N PRO A 47 9.04 3.00 -16.80
CA PRO A 47 8.19 3.89 -17.57
C PRO A 47 7.40 3.11 -18.61
N MET A 48 6.08 3.23 -18.59
CA MET A 48 5.15 2.59 -19.51
C MET A 48 4.00 3.56 -19.80
N PHE A 49 3.34 3.37 -20.93
CA PHE A 49 2.17 4.15 -21.32
C PHE A 49 0.92 3.25 -21.30
N PRO A 50 -0.21 3.76 -20.82
CA PRO A 50 -0.48 5.06 -20.19
C PRO A 50 -0.15 5.10 -18.67
N VAL A 51 0.18 3.97 -18.06
CA VAL A 51 0.41 3.83 -16.60
C VAL A 51 1.79 3.24 -16.35
N PRO A 52 2.68 3.90 -15.59
CA PRO A 52 3.98 3.35 -15.23
C PRO A 52 3.85 2.20 -14.23
N MET A 53 4.67 1.16 -14.36
CA MET A 53 4.82 0.12 -13.34
C MET A 53 5.71 0.65 -12.22
N THR A 54 5.27 0.56 -10.96
CA THR A 54 6.02 1.06 -9.79
C THR A 54 6.06 0.04 -8.67
N MET A 55 6.90 0.31 -7.65
CA MET A 55 6.82 -0.41 -6.37
C MET A 55 5.68 0.12 -5.47
N GLY A 56 4.89 1.09 -5.92
CA GLY A 56 3.81 1.71 -5.14
C GLY A 56 2.76 0.73 -4.66
N THR A 57 2.31 -0.22 -5.50
CA THR A 57 1.35 -1.26 -5.12
C THR A 57 1.89 -2.13 -3.98
N PHE A 58 3.16 -2.56 -4.05
CA PHE A 58 3.82 -3.30 -2.98
C PHE A 58 3.82 -2.52 -1.66
N ALA A 59 4.20 -1.24 -1.70
CA ALA A 59 4.26 -0.40 -0.51
C ALA A 59 2.87 -0.17 0.12
N VAL A 60 1.85 0.16 -0.69
CA VAL A 60 0.47 0.35 -0.21
C VAL A 60 -0.07 -0.90 0.46
N LEU A 61 0.05 -2.06 -0.19
CA LEU A 61 -0.45 -3.33 0.34
C LEU A 61 0.31 -3.74 1.61
N SER A 62 1.64 -3.56 1.63
CA SER A 62 2.47 -3.85 2.82
C SER A 62 2.16 -2.92 3.99
N ILE A 63 1.94 -1.62 3.74
CA ILE A 63 1.52 -0.64 4.76
C ILE A 63 0.13 -1.01 5.30
N GLY A 64 -0.82 -1.38 4.42
CA GLY A 64 -2.13 -1.84 4.85
C GLY A 64 -2.04 -3.00 5.84
N ALA A 65 -1.26 -4.03 5.50
CA ALA A 65 -1.08 -5.20 6.33
C ALA A 65 -0.30 -4.89 7.64
N ALA A 66 0.78 -4.12 7.57
CA ALA A 66 1.63 -3.84 8.73
C ALA A 66 1.00 -2.83 9.70
N TYR A 67 0.35 -1.78 9.19
CA TYR A 67 -0.20 -0.65 9.99
C TYR A 67 -1.66 -0.87 10.38
N GLY A 68 -2.36 -1.76 9.69
CA GLY A 68 -3.78 -1.96 9.86
C GLY A 68 -4.64 -0.87 9.18
N PRO A 69 -5.99 -1.01 9.26
CA PRO A 69 -6.88 -0.21 8.42
C PRO A 69 -6.86 1.29 8.76
N ARG A 70 -6.76 1.65 10.04
CA ARG A 70 -6.82 3.08 10.45
C ARG A 70 -5.53 3.83 10.12
N LEU A 71 -4.39 3.34 10.62
CA LEU A 71 -3.11 4.01 10.44
C LEU A 71 -2.65 3.94 8.98
N GLY A 72 -2.87 2.79 8.31
CA GLY A 72 -2.61 2.62 6.89
C GLY A 72 -3.42 3.59 6.03
N LEU A 73 -4.73 3.73 6.31
CA LEU A 73 -5.57 4.72 5.62
C LEU A 73 -5.06 6.14 5.80
N THR A 74 -4.75 6.52 7.05
CA THR A 74 -4.18 7.86 7.34
C THR A 74 -2.91 8.11 6.55
N THR A 75 -2.04 7.10 6.43
CA THR A 75 -0.80 7.17 5.66
C THR A 75 -1.05 7.38 4.17
N VAL A 76 -1.95 6.58 3.56
CA VAL A 76 -2.27 6.67 2.13
C VAL A 76 -2.98 7.99 1.81
N ILE A 77 -3.94 8.42 2.64
CA ILE A 77 -4.61 9.71 2.46
C ILE A 77 -3.61 10.86 2.63
N GLY A 78 -2.72 10.81 3.63
CA GLY A 78 -1.65 11.81 3.80
C GLY A 78 -0.75 11.92 2.57
N TYR A 79 -0.31 10.78 2.01
CA TYR A 79 0.45 10.72 0.75
C TYR A 79 -0.31 11.37 -0.41
N MET A 80 -1.61 11.06 -0.57
CA MET A 80 -2.44 11.62 -1.63
C MET A 80 -2.66 13.13 -1.45
N LEU A 81 -2.86 13.60 -0.21
CA LEU A 81 -3.02 15.03 0.07
C LEU A 81 -1.74 15.83 -0.25
N ILE A 82 -0.56 15.32 0.13
CA ILE A 82 0.72 15.94 -0.23
C ILE A 82 0.85 16.02 -1.76
N GLY A 83 0.49 14.93 -2.46
CA GLY A 83 0.48 14.92 -3.92
C GLY A 83 -0.52 15.90 -4.52
N ALA A 84 -1.75 16.00 -3.96
CA ALA A 84 -2.78 16.94 -4.41
C ALA A 84 -2.35 18.41 -4.26
N LEU A 85 -1.55 18.72 -3.23
CA LEU A 85 -0.96 20.05 -3.02
C LEU A 85 0.12 20.41 -4.05
N GLY A 86 0.47 19.52 -4.97
CA GLY A 86 1.42 19.77 -6.05
C GLY A 86 2.86 19.32 -5.77
N PHE A 87 3.12 18.64 -4.64
CA PHE A 87 4.43 18.04 -4.42
C PHE A 87 4.65 16.84 -5.33
N ASP A 88 5.88 16.69 -5.83
CA ASP A 88 6.28 15.60 -6.72
C ASP A 88 6.46 14.27 -5.97
N VAL A 89 5.36 13.69 -5.51
CA VAL A 89 5.35 12.43 -4.75
C VAL A 89 4.91 11.22 -5.58
N PHE A 90 4.25 11.43 -6.72
CA PHE A 90 3.73 10.37 -7.57
C PHE A 90 4.76 9.84 -8.58
N ALA A 91 4.42 8.73 -9.22
CA ALA A 91 5.31 8.03 -10.15
C ALA A 91 5.56 8.77 -11.46
N GLY A 92 4.53 9.38 -12.02
CA GLY A 92 4.56 9.98 -13.33
C GLY A 92 4.74 11.49 -13.32
N SER A 93 5.16 12.09 -12.22
CA SER A 93 5.35 13.52 -12.14
C SER A 93 6.39 13.98 -13.15
N SER A 94 5.92 14.63 -14.18
CA SER A 94 6.69 15.53 -15.03
C SER A 94 6.34 16.97 -14.60
N ALA A 95 7.15 17.93 -14.98
CA ALA A 95 6.88 19.34 -14.69
C ALA A 95 5.49 19.81 -15.16
N GLU A 96 4.83 19.06 -16.05
CA GLU A 96 3.56 19.41 -16.67
C GLU A 96 2.32 18.80 -15.97
N LYS A 97 2.50 17.78 -15.10
CA LYS A 97 1.37 17.09 -14.44
C LYS A 97 1.69 16.82 -12.98
N LEU A 98 1.37 17.77 -12.14
CA LEU A 98 1.47 17.68 -10.68
C LEU A 98 0.07 17.90 -10.05
N GLY A 99 -0.02 17.60 -8.78
CA GLY A 99 -1.21 17.90 -8.00
C GLY A 99 -2.44 17.10 -8.42
N VAL A 100 -3.58 17.73 -8.31
CA VAL A 100 -4.88 17.15 -8.67
C VAL A 100 -4.93 16.78 -10.16
N THR A 101 -4.27 17.53 -11.04
CA THR A 101 -4.20 17.22 -12.48
C THR A 101 -3.55 15.87 -12.75
N TYR A 102 -2.50 15.51 -12.01
CA TYR A 102 -1.92 14.16 -12.06
C TYR A 102 -2.91 13.11 -11.58
N MET A 103 -3.61 13.37 -10.47
CA MET A 103 -4.55 12.42 -9.88
C MET A 103 -5.77 12.17 -10.78
N MET A 104 -6.14 13.14 -11.62
CA MET A 104 -7.20 12.99 -12.63
C MET A 104 -6.70 12.36 -13.95
N GLY A 105 -5.40 12.06 -14.05
CA GLY A 105 -4.80 11.38 -15.19
C GLY A 105 -5.00 9.85 -15.16
N SER A 106 -4.20 9.13 -15.97
CA SER A 106 -4.32 7.68 -16.17
C SER A 106 -4.19 6.84 -14.90
N THR A 107 -3.54 7.36 -13.85
CA THR A 107 -3.34 6.66 -12.58
C THR A 107 -4.44 6.91 -11.56
N GLY A 108 -5.40 7.79 -11.84
CA GLY A 108 -6.41 8.24 -10.86
C GLY A 108 -7.21 7.10 -10.24
N GLY A 109 -7.73 6.20 -11.06
CA GLY A 109 -8.48 5.04 -10.59
C GLY A 109 -7.66 4.11 -9.70
N TYR A 110 -6.36 3.94 -9.99
CA TYR A 110 -5.45 3.15 -9.15
C TYR A 110 -5.22 3.80 -7.79
N LEU A 111 -5.18 5.14 -7.71
CA LEU A 111 -5.10 5.86 -6.42
C LEU A 111 -6.35 5.64 -5.57
N VAL A 112 -7.53 5.62 -6.18
CA VAL A 112 -8.77 5.22 -5.48
C VAL A 112 -8.65 3.78 -4.99
N GLY A 113 -8.14 2.88 -5.84
CA GLY A 113 -7.86 1.50 -5.49
C GLY A 113 -6.89 1.35 -4.30
N TYR A 114 -5.90 2.23 -4.16
CA TYR A 114 -4.97 2.25 -3.02
C TYR A 114 -5.71 2.45 -1.68
N VAL A 115 -6.67 3.38 -1.65
CA VAL A 115 -7.49 3.64 -0.45
C VAL A 115 -8.31 2.41 -0.07
N LEU A 116 -8.95 1.77 -1.05
CA LEU A 116 -9.76 0.57 -0.81
C LEU A 116 -8.89 -0.63 -0.39
N ALA A 117 -7.76 -0.81 -1.06
CA ALA A 117 -6.85 -1.93 -0.80
C ALA A 117 -6.21 -1.84 0.58
N VAL A 118 -5.78 -0.66 1.03
CA VAL A 118 -5.19 -0.50 2.36
C VAL A 118 -6.18 -0.85 3.48
N LEU A 119 -7.46 -0.54 3.29
CA LEU A 119 -8.52 -0.93 4.22
C LEU A 119 -8.72 -2.45 4.24
N GLY A 120 -8.81 -3.07 3.06
CA GLY A 120 -8.99 -4.51 2.91
C GLY A 120 -7.83 -5.32 3.51
N LEU A 121 -6.59 -4.93 3.20
CA LEU A 121 -5.41 -5.59 3.74
C LEU A 121 -5.25 -5.36 5.24
N GLY A 122 -5.54 -4.16 5.71
CA GLY A 122 -5.53 -3.86 7.13
C GLY A 122 -6.56 -4.66 7.91
N TRP A 123 -7.73 -4.91 7.33
CA TRP A 123 -8.73 -5.81 7.90
C TRP A 123 -8.24 -7.26 7.92
N ALA A 124 -7.68 -7.76 6.82
CA ALA A 124 -7.15 -9.13 6.72
C ALA A 124 -6.00 -9.36 7.71
N ALA A 125 -5.13 -8.36 7.91
CA ALA A 125 -4.06 -8.42 8.90
C ALA A 125 -4.61 -8.53 10.34
N ARG A 126 -5.71 -7.83 10.67
CA ARG A 126 -6.40 -8.01 11.96
C ARG A 126 -6.95 -9.42 12.16
N GLN A 127 -7.23 -10.15 11.10
CA GLN A 127 -7.58 -11.58 11.15
C GLN A 127 -6.34 -12.49 11.23
N GLY A 128 -5.13 -11.91 11.27
CA GLY A 128 -3.87 -12.65 11.36
C GLY A 128 -3.42 -13.28 10.04
N TRP A 129 -3.95 -12.83 8.89
CA TRP A 129 -3.59 -13.39 7.59
C TRP A 129 -2.18 -12.99 7.15
N ASP A 130 -1.63 -11.93 7.70
CA ASP A 130 -0.25 -11.46 7.52
C ASP A 130 0.82 -12.31 8.25
N ARG A 131 0.39 -13.30 9.05
CA ARG A 131 1.26 -14.20 9.81
C ARG A 131 1.59 -15.51 9.09
N SER A 132 0.90 -15.81 7.99
CA SER A 132 1.07 -17.01 7.16
C SER A 132 1.41 -16.62 5.73
N ILE A 133 2.44 -17.25 5.16
CA ILE A 133 2.89 -16.98 3.78
C ILE A 133 1.74 -17.15 2.79
N LEU A 134 1.02 -18.27 2.86
CA LEU A 134 -0.05 -18.58 1.91
C LEU A 134 -1.24 -17.61 2.05
N LYS A 135 -1.66 -17.31 3.30
CA LYS A 135 -2.74 -16.34 3.54
C LYS A 135 -2.34 -14.93 3.09
N MET A 136 -1.08 -14.53 3.37
CA MET A 136 -0.56 -13.24 2.93
C MET A 136 -0.50 -13.14 1.41
N ALA A 137 -0.04 -14.19 0.72
CA ALA A 137 -0.03 -14.24 -0.74
C ALA A 137 -1.45 -14.06 -1.31
N GLY A 138 -2.44 -14.80 -0.79
CA GLY A 138 -3.84 -14.65 -1.20
C GLY A 138 -4.39 -13.25 -0.93
N THR A 139 -4.04 -12.67 0.22
CA THR A 139 -4.44 -11.30 0.58
C THR A 139 -3.85 -10.26 -0.39
N MET A 140 -2.59 -10.44 -0.81
CA MET A 140 -1.95 -9.57 -1.79
C MET A 140 -2.62 -9.66 -3.17
N VAL A 141 -3.02 -10.88 -3.60
CA VAL A 141 -3.79 -11.05 -4.85
C VAL A 141 -5.10 -10.29 -4.78
N VAL A 142 -5.86 -10.45 -3.70
CA VAL A 142 -7.12 -9.71 -3.50
C VAL A 142 -6.88 -8.21 -3.47
N GLY A 143 -5.82 -7.75 -2.80
CA GLY A 143 -5.43 -6.34 -2.78
C GLY A 143 -5.11 -5.78 -4.17
N ASN A 144 -4.40 -6.53 -5.00
CA ASN A 144 -4.15 -6.14 -6.39
C ASN A 144 -5.45 -6.06 -7.20
N ILE A 145 -6.36 -7.01 -7.06
CA ILE A 145 -7.67 -6.96 -7.72
C ILE A 145 -8.43 -5.70 -7.31
N ILE A 146 -8.45 -5.37 -6.01
CA ILE A 146 -9.08 -4.15 -5.49
C ILE A 146 -8.47 -2.89 -6.11
N ILE A 147 -7.16 -2.87 -6.40
CA ILE A 147 -6.48 -1.76 -7.06
C ILE A 147 -6.82 -1.71 -8.54
N TYR A 148 -6.81 -2.85 -9.23
CA TYR A 148 -7.02 -2.91 -10.67
C TYR A 148 -8.46 -2.59 -11.09
N VAL A 149 -9.46 -3.01 -10.33
CA VAL A 149 -10.87 -2.78 -10.71
C VAL A 149 -11.15 -1.28 -10.95
N PRO A 150 -10.96 -0.37 -9.97
CA PRO A 150 -11.18 1.06 -10.22
C PRO A 150 -10.16 1.64 -11.19
N GLY A 151 -8.92 1.12 -11.26
CA GLY A 151 -7.89 1.55 -12.19
C GLY A 151 -8.28 1.34 -13.65
N LEU A 152 -8.71 0.12 -13.99
CA LEU A 152 -9.13 -0.24 -15.37
C LEU A 152 -10.43 0.46 -15.77
N LEU A 153 -11.41 0.55 -14.86
CA LEU A 153 -12.63 1.30 -15.10
C LEU A 153 -12.34 2.78 -15.41
N TRP A 154 -11.43 3.38 -14.65
CA TRP A 154 -11.02 4.76 -14.86
C TRP A 154 -10.31 4.95 -16.20
N LEU A 155 -9.42 4.03 -16.59
CA LEU A 155 -8.76 4.06 -17.88
C LEU A 155 -9.79 3.96 -19.03
N ALA A 156 -10.79 3.07 -18.91
CA ALA A 156 -11.83 2.92 -19.90
C ALA A 156 -12.68 4.20 -20.05
N VAL A 157 -12.95 4.91 -18.95
CA VAL A 157 -13.63 6.22 -18.98
C VAL A 157 -12.77 7.29 -19.64
N LEU A 158 -11.45 7.30 -19.39
CA LEU A 158 -10.55 8.33 -19.94
C LEU A 158 -10.22 8.15 -21.42
N TYR A 159 -10.01 6.91 -21.85
CA TYR A 159 -9.48 6.61 -23.19
C TYR A 159 -10.52 6.00 -24.14
N GLY A 160 -11.64 5.53 -23.61
CA GLY A 160 -12.69 4.84 -24.36
C GLY A 160 -12.70 3.33 -24.10
N TRP A 161 -13.89 2.74 -24.16
CA TRP A 161 -14.13 1.31 -23.90
C TRP A 161 -13.69 0.42 -25.09
N ASP A 162 -13.46 1.00 -26.24
CA ASP A 162 -12.95 0.36 -27.46
C ASP A 162 -11.43 0.15 -27.44
N GLN A 163 -10.74 0.77 -26.49
CA GLN A 163 -9.28 0.68 -26.36
C GLN A 163 -8.85 -0.60 -25.65
N PRO A 164 -7.63 -1.09 -25.89
CA PRO A 164 -7.12 -2.31 -25.25
C PRO A 164 -6.72 -2.10 -23.77
N ILE A 165 -7.69 -1.69 -22.94
CA ILE A 165 -7.50 -1.28 -21.54
C ILE A 165 -6.77 -2.33 -20.71
N PHE A 166 -7.09 -3.62 -20.88
CA PHE A 166 -6.41 -4.70 -20.16
C PHE A 166 -4.94 -4.82 -20.56
N ALA A 167 -4.63 -4.67 -21.84
CA ALA A 167 -3.26 -4.72 -22.34
C ALA A 167 -2.42 -3.53 -21.83
N TRP A 168 -3.06 -2.39 -21.55
CA TRP A 168 -2.39 -1.19 -21.03
C TRP A 168 -2.29 -1.16 -19.51
N GLY A 169 -3.35 -1.55 -18.82
CA GLY A 169 -3.52 -1.31 -17.38
C GLY A 169 -3.38 -2.55 -16.50
N LEU A 170 -3.28 -3.77 -17.06
CA LEU A 170 -3.19 -5.01 -16.30
C LEU A 170 -2.05 -5.92 -16.76
N THR A 171 -2.07 -6.36 -18.02
CA THR A 171 -1.18 -7.41 -18.54
C THR A 171 0.30 -7.15 -18.25
N PRO A 172 0.87 -5.96 -18.46
CA PRO A 172 2.28 -5.70 -18.24
C PRO A 172 2.69 -5.80 -16.76
N PHE A 173 1.73 -5.57 -15.85
CA PHE A 173 2.00 -5.53 -14.41
C PHE A 173 2.03 -6.91 -13.75
N LEU A 174 1.37 -7.91 -14.34
CA LEU A 174 1.17 -9.23 -13.73
C LEU A 174 2.49 -9.88 -13.30
N PHE A 175 3.53 -9.82 -14.14
CA PHE A 175 4.84 -10.37 -13.81
C PHE A 175 5.49 -9.63 -12.63
N GLY A 176 5.50 -8.29 -12.68
CA GLY A 176 6.02 -7.47 -11.58
C GLY A 176 5.26 -7.67 -10.28
N ASP A 177 3.94 -7.84 -10.36
CA ASP A 177 3.10 -8.07 -9.19
C ASP A 177 3.33 -9.44 -8.57
N LEU A 178 3.62 -10.47 -9.37
CA LEU A 178 4.00 -11.78 -8.85
C LEU A 178 5.27 -11.68 -7.98
N ILE A 179 6.27 -10.91 -8.42
CA ILE A 179 7.50 -10.67 -7.64
C ILE A 179 7.17 -9.91 -6.34
N LYS A 180 6.41 -8.83 -6.42
CA LYS A 180 6.00 -8.01 -5.25
C LYS A 180 5.19 -8.82 -4.24
N LEU A 181 4.26 -9.64 -4.72
CA LEU A 181 3.47 -10.57 -3.92
C LEU A 181 4.37 -11.55 -3.17
N SER A 182 5.32 -12.17 -3.88
CA SER A 182 6.27 -13.10 -3.28
C SER A 182 7.11 -12.44 -2.20
N LEU A 183 7.61 -11.22 -2.46
CA LEU A 183 8.37 -10.43 -1.50
C LEU A 183 7.54 -10.13 -0.23
N ALA A 184 6.29 -9.65 -0.38
CA ALA A 184 5.43 -9.34 0.77
C ALA A 184 5.04 -10.60 1.56
N ALA A 185 4.72 -11.69 0.86
CA ALA A 185 4.35 -12.97 1.47
C ALA A 185 5.49 -13.59 2.29
N LEU A 186 6.74 -13.30 1.94
CA LEU A 186 7.90 -13.73 2.71
C LEU A 186 8.25 -12.73 3.82
N LEU A 187 8.19 -11.43 3.53
CA LEU A 187 8.62 -10.37 4.43
C LEU A 187 7.73 -10.27 5.68
N LEU A 188 6.42 -10.13 5.51
CA LEU A 188 5.51 -9.84 6.63
C LEU A 188 5.44 -10.98 7.67
N PRO A 189 5.27 -12.27 7.28
CA PRO A 189 5.34 -13.34 8.25
C PRO A 189 6.71 -13.49 8.93
N SER A 190 7.80 -13.13 8.23
CA SER A 190 9.16 -13.16 8.81
C SER A 190 9.33 -12.07 9.85
N LEU A 191 8.80 -10.86 9.62
CA LEU A 191 8.75 -9.78 10.60
C LEU A 191 7.96 -10.21 11.86
N TRP A 192 6.83 -10.89 11.69
CA TRP A 192 6.08 -11.45 12.81
C TRP A 192 6.88 -12.46 13.63
N LYS A 193 7.61 -13.37 12.95
CA LYS A 193 8.49 -14.33 13.64
C LYS A 193 9.58 -13.61 14.44
N PHE A 194 10.19 -12.57 13.86
CA PHE A 194 11.21 -11.76 14.52
C PHE A 194 10.67 -11.03 15.75
N VAL A 195 9.55 -10.31 15.62
CA VAL A 195 8.90 -9.59 16.73
C VAL A 195 8.52 -10.54 17.87
N ASN A 196 7.94 -11.70 17.55
CA ASN A 196 7.58 -12.70 18.55
C ASN A 196 8.82 -13.30 19.26
N LYS A 197 9.95 -13.45 18.56
CA LYS A 197 11.21 -13.92 19.16
C LYS A 197 11.78 -12.88 20.14
N VAL A 198 11.81 -11.61 19.74
CA VAL A 198 12.29 -10.51 20.61
C VAL A 198 11.37 -10.31 21.81
N GLY A 199 10.07 -10.42 21.64
CA GLY A 199 9.10 -10.32 22.74
C GLY A 199 9.15 -11.44 23.77
N ARG A 200 9.73 -12.62 23.41
CA ARG A 200 9.96 -13.74 24.34
C ARG A 200 11.26 -13.60 25.14
N LEU A 201 12.17 -12.71 24.72
CA LEU A 201 13.45 -12.47 25.37
C LEU A 201 13.39 -11.34 26.42
N LYS A 202 12.27 -10.65 26.50
CA LYS A 202 11.93 -9.64 27.52
C LYS A 202 10.89 -10.20 28.49
#